data_3898678e613f0cfa88c808233a01986e
#
_entry.id   3898678e613f0cfa88c808233a01986e
#
_cell.length_a   1.000
_cell.length_b   1.000
_cell.length_c   1.000
_cell.angle_alpha   90.00
_cell.angle_beta   90.00
_cell.angle_gamma   90.00
#
_symmetry.space_group_name_H-M   'P 1'
#
loop_
_entity.id
_entity.type
_entity.pdbx_description
1 polymer ?
#
loop_
_entity_poly.entity_id
_entity_poly.type
_entity_poly.pdbx_seq_one_letter_code
_entity_poly.pdbx_strand_id
1 'polypeptide(L)'
;MSAVVAEHTVFEIECIDRMYLNVYVPQLQYAGGIVAYVHDRLGLPIGSTAPLGKITEQFSTAMRRFAVDQGVPWVDFVKGQRKDDVMHAHLARFEAAGHTEGVLFIGRAQEKTSLFRTEKRRNAEGRAYPWIIKTTGMVNHFYVYALDADFGPFFVKFCSYFPYNAKLCLNGNEWAKRQAAHAGIGFTALDNAFAAFDDPGDVEAVQVMCAGLGPDQIDALLRKWLARIPHPYSVADRAAGYRYDISILQAEFSLTQMLDRPVSGRIFFEQVIRDNLDIGRPDQVGLVFDRRIQRGRKHPTPGRFRTRVITEGVTPSLHVDYKHTTIKQYHKEGRALRTETTINDTYDFDIRKRLTNLPALCEIGFTANRRLLDVQRISHDPARGQQVFTAVNDPVTTDTGARVAGLRFADARVHALFSALLVFRLLPDGFTNRDLRGLAAQLLGKVLSAGQMTYDLRRLRVHGLIVRRPHSNRYQVTDTGLERALFLTRAHDRLLRTGIAELAEPEPGPLRTASRAYQRALDQLMEESGLTA
;
A
#
# COMPACT_ATOMS: atom_id res chain seq x y z
N MET A 1 -15.36 -10.24 -16.24
CA MET A 1 -14.95 -8.95 -15.67
C MET A 1 -13.56 -8.49 -16.09
N SER A 2 -12.57 -9.36 -16.17
CA SER A 2 -11.25 -9.00 -16.70
C SER A 2 -11.32 -8.55 -18.17
N ALA A 3 -12.10 -9.26 -18.97
CA ALA A 3 -12.35 -8.85 -20.34
C ALA A 3 -12.95 -7.45 -20.40
N VAL A 4 -13.96 -7.15 -19.57
CA VAL A 4 -14.61 -5.82 -19.55
C VAL A 4 -13.65 -4.70 -19.13
N VAL A 5 -12.78 -4.89 -18.09
CA VAL A 5 -11.80 -3.86 -17.74
C VAL A 5 -10.70 -3.74 -18.78
N ALA A 6 -10.15 -4.87 -19.26
CA ALA A 6 -9.13 -4.84 -20.29
C ALA A 6 -9.66 -4.27 -21.62
N GLU A 7 -10.93 -4.60 -21.96
CA GLU A 7 -11.60 -4.14 -23.18
C GLU A 7 -11.95 -2.64 -23.14
N HIS A 8 -12.16 -2.08 -21.92
CA HIS A 8 -12.50 -0.68 -21.70
C HIS A 8 -11.36 0.16 -21.12
N THR A 9 -10.20 -0.41 -20.81
CA THR A 9 -9.03 0.34 -20.37
C THR A 9 -8.29 0.91 -21.57
N VAL A 10 -8.24 2.23 -21.66
CA VAL A 10 -7.50 2.95 -22.72
C VAL A 10 -6.01 2.92 -22.42
N PHE A 11 -5.64 3.19 -21.18
CA PHE A 11 -4.27 3.09 -20.67
C PHE A 11 -4.26 2.89 -19.17
N GLU A 12 -3.11 2.47 -18.63
CA GLU A 12 -2.88 2.39 -17.19
C GLU A 12 -1.51 2.97 -16.83
N ILE A 13 -1.45 3.64 -15.68
CA ILE A 13 -0.22 4.23 -15.14
C ILE A 13 -0.07 3.86 -13.67
N GLU A 14 1.13 3.37 -13.32
CA GLU A 14 1.58 3.19 -11.95
C GLU A 14 2.47 4.36 -11.54
N CYS A 15 2.15 4.97 -10.43
CA CYS A 15 2.90 6.11 -9.92
C CYS A 15 2.96 6.10 -8.40
N ILE A 16 4.06 6.59 -7.82
CA ILE A 16 4.06 7.01 -6.42
C ILE A 16 3.05 8.13 -6.30
N ASP A 17 2.03 7.97 -5.44
CA ASP A 17 1.01 8.99 -5.28
C ASP A 17 1.48 10.05 -4.27
N ARG A 18 1.46 9.73 -3.01
CA ARG A 18 1.86 10.65 -1.95
C ARG A 18 2.92 10.03 -1.05
N MET A 19 3.91 10.81 -0.70
CA MET A 19 4.92 10.40 0.27
C MET A 19 4.98 11.36 1.45
N TYR A 20 4.99 10.79 2.66
CA TYR A 20 5.35 11.48 3.88
C TYR A 20 6.69 10.92 4.39
N LEU A 21 7.67 11.78 4.51
CA LEU A 21 9.01 11.44 4.90
C LEU A 21 9.36 12.15 6.21
N ASN A 22 9.99 11.43 7.14
CA ASN A 22 10.62 12.09 8.29
C ASN A 22 11.95 12.68 7.87
N VAL A 23 12.21 13.88 8.35
CA VAL A 23 13.45 14.62 8.17
C VAL A 23 13.98 14.96 9.57
N TYR A 24 15.11 14.37 9.95
CA TYR A 24 15.59 14.43 11.33
C TYR A 24 17.12 14.31 11.39
N VAL A 25 17.71 14.78 12.50
CA VAL A 25 19.13 14.59 12.80
C VAL A 25 19.28 13.33 13.67
N PRO A 26 19.90 12.24 13.18
CA PRO A 26 19.96 10.96 13.89
C PRO A 26 20.52 11.06 15.31
N GLN A 27 21.60 11.82 15.48
CA GLN A 27 22.27 12.03 16.76
C GLN A 27 21.36 12.68 17.84
N LEU A 28 20.32 13.40 17.43
CA LEU A 28 19.43 14.15 18.32
C LEU A 28 18.11 13.42 18.63
N GLN A 29 17.99 12.14 18.27
CA GLN A 29 16.74 11.39 18.52
C GLN A 29 16.71 10.69 19.89
N TYR A 30 17.75 10.83 20.71
CA TYR A 30 17.88 10.24 22.05
C TYR A 30 18.51 11.22 23.03
N ALA A 31 18.24 11.01 24.32
CA ALA A 31 18.64 11.93 25.40
C ALA A 31 20.17 12.19 25.44
N GLY A 32 20.99 11.15 25.28
CA GLY A 32 22.45 11.27 25.26
C GLY A 32 22.96 12.19 24.15
N GLY A 33 22.38 12.13 22.97
CA GLY A 33 22.71 13.03 21.85
C GLY A 33 22.35 14.48 22.12
N ILE A 34 21.23 14.73 22.84
CA ILE A 34 20.87 16.09 23.29
C ILE A 34 21.90 16.61 24.28
N VAL A 35 22.32 15.78 25.23
CA VAL A 35 23.37 16.13 26.21
C VAL A 35 24.68 16.48 25.49
N ALA A 36 25.12 15.64 24.55
CA ALA A 36 26.33 15.89 23.75
C ALA A 36 26.24 17.22 22.99
N TYR A 37 25.10 17.50 22.33
CA TYR A 37 24.89 18.77 21.64
C TYR A 37 25.01 19.98 22.59
N VAL A 38 24.41 19.89 23.79
CA VAL A 38 24.46 20.96 24.79
C VAL A 38 25.90 21.20 25.29
N HIS A 39 26.67 20.14 25.52
CA HIS A 39 28.09 20.23 25.90
C HIS A 39 28.98 20.70 24.76
N ASP A 40 28.95 20.01 23.64
CA ASP A 40 29.95 20.18 22.59
C ASP A 40 29.67 21.40 21.69
N ARG A 41 28.39 21.75 21.49
CA ARG A 41 27.99 22.84 20.61
C ARG A 41 27.62 24.13 21.35
N LEU A 42 26.96 24.03 22.52
CA LEU A 42 26.59 25.19 23.28
C LEU A 42 27.60 25.55 24.38
N GLY A 43 28.60 24.69 24.62
CA GLY A 43 29.63 24.90 25.62
C GLY A 43 29.13 24.92 27.06
N LEU A 44 27.96 24.32 27.33
CA LEU A 44 27.32 24.36 28.62
C LEU A 44 27.67 23.14 29.47
N PRO A 45 28.08 23.30 30.74
CA PRO A 45 28.54 22.20 31.59
C PRO A 45 27.41 21.29 32.08
N ILE A 46 26.15 21.72 31.94
CA ILE A 46 24.99 20.97 32.42
C ILE A 46 24.10 20.59 31.25
N GLY A 47 23.94 19.27 31.02
CA GLY A 47 23.05 18.71 30.01
C GLY A 47 21.57 18.96 30.35
N SER A 48 21.06 20.08 29.92
CA SER A 48 19.67 20.52 30.19
C SER A 48 19.00 21.03 28.91
N THR A 49 17.67 20.92 28.85
CA THR A 49 16.88 21.49 27.75
C THR A 49 16.55 22.99 27.95
N ALA A 50 16.91 23.59 29.10
CA ALA A 50 16.62 25.00 29.39
C ALA A 50 17.15 25.98 28.32
N PRO A 51 18.39 25.88 27.82
CA PRO A 51 18.90 26.78 26.78
C PRO A 51 18.24 26.60 25.41
N LEU A 52 17.58 25.48 25.17
CA LEU A 52 16.94 25.16 23.88
C LEU A 52 15.74 26.09 23.58
N GLY A 53 15.15 26.72 24.59
CA GLY A 53 14.09 27.71 24.41
C GLY A 53 14.54 28.92 23.60
N LYS A 54 15.73 29.45 23.87
CA LYS A 54 16.29 30.59 23.12
C LYS A 54 16.56 30.27 21.68
N ILE A 55 17.08 29.06 21.40
CA ILE A 55 17.33 28.59 20.02
C ILE A 55 15.99 28.44 19.29
N THR A 56 14.95 27.96 19.97
CA THR A 56 13.57 27.85 19.43
C THR A 56 13.01 29.23 19.06
N GLU A 57 13.22 30.25 19.88
CA GLU A 57 12.82 31.62 19.56
C GLU A 57 13.57 32.19 18.36
N GLN A 58 14.88 31.92 18.27
CA GLN A 58 15.70 32.37 17.14
C GLN A 58 15.21 31.77 15.83
N PHE A 59 14.91 30.47 15.80
CA PHE A 59 14.37 29.83 14.61
C PHE A 59 12.99 30.35 14.23
N SER A 60 12.11 30.53 15.21
CA SER A 60 10.77 31.10 15.01
C SER A 60 10.83 32.54 14.47
N THR A 61 11.76 33.33 14.97
CA THR A 61 12.01 34.70 14.50
C THR A 61 12.57 34.71 13.08
N ALA A 62 13.51 33.80 12.78
CA ALA A 62 14.07 33.65 11.43
C ALA A 62 13.00 33.30 10.40
N MET A 63 12.07 32.39 10.74
CA MET A 63 10.96 32.03 9.84
C MET A 63 10.01 33.21 9.57
N ARG A 64 9.69 34.00 10.61
CA ARG A 64 8.85 35.20 10.43
C ARG A 64 9.56 36.29 9.61
N ARG A 65 10.84 36.53 9.90
CA ARG A 65 11.65 37.48 9.15
C ARG A 65 11.75 37.07 7.67
N PHE A 66 12.02 35.83 7.40
CA PHE A 66 12.04 35.29 6.03
C PHE A 66 10.72 35.56 5.29
N ALA A 67 9.57 35.32 5.96
CA ALA A 67 8.27 35.58 5.35
C ALA A 67 8.11 37.06 4.96
N VAL A 68 8.53 37.97 5.84
CA VAL A 68 8.46 39.42 5.59
C VAL A 68 9.44 39.83 4.49
N ASP A 69 10.71 39.43 4.60
CA ASP A 69 11.79 39.82 3.69
C ASP A 69 11.55 39.32 2.25
N GLN A 70 10.90 38.15 2.10
CA GLN A 70 10.59 37.55 0.80
C GLN A 70 9.14 37.83 0.33
N GLY A 71 8.35 38.62 1.08
CA GLY A 71 6.95 38.87 0.73
C GLY A 71 6.05 37.62 0.74
N VAL A 72 6.46 36.57 1.48
CA VAL A 72 5.73 35.30 1.55
C VAL A 72 4.57 35.42 2.53
N PRO A 73 3.32 35.06 2.14
CA PRO A 73 2.17 35.09 3.03
C PRO A 73 2.35 34.20 4.26
N TRP A 74 1.87 34.70 5.41
CA TRP A 74 1.82 33.95 6.66
C TRP A 74 0.38 33.53 6.97
N VAL A 75 0.15 32.24 7.25
CA VAL A 75 -1.18 31.68 7.51
C VAL A 75 -1.20 30.95 8.85
N ASP A 76 -2.05 31.39 9.76
CA ASP A 76 -2.32 30.67 11.01
C ASP A 76 -3.49 29.71 10.78
N PHE A 77 -3.22 28.41 10.77
CA PHE A 77 -4.26 27.40 10.56
C PHE A 77 -5.17 27.29 11.78
N VAL A 78 -6.48 27.29 11.51
CA VAL A 78 -7.50 27.09 12.52
C VAL A 78 -8.03 25.65 12.50
N LYS A 79 -8.58 25.19 13.64
CA LYS A 79 -9.15 23.85 13.76
C LYS A 79 -10.29 23.66 12.73
N GLY A 80 -10.23 22.54 11.98
CA GLY A 80 -11.22 22.20 10.95
C GLY A 80 -10.92 22.79 9.56
N GLN A 81 -9.94 23.66 9.41
CA GLN A 81 -9.53 24.19 8.11
C GLN A 81 -8.78 23.10 7.32
N ARG A 82 -9.18 22.88 6.06
CA ARG A 82 -8.49 21.98 5.15
C ARG A 82 -7.27 22.67 4.56
N LYS A 83 -6.10 22.15 4.89
CA LYS A 83 -4.81 22.70 4.45
C LYS A 83 -4.63 22.67 2.94
N ASP A 84 -5.20 21.65 2.29
CA ASP A 84 -5.13 21.49 0.84
C ASP A 84 -5.90 22.61 0.12
N ASP A 85 -7.08 23.01 0.62
CA ASP A 85 -7.85 24.12 0.02
C ASP A 85 -7.06 25.44 0.11
N VAL A 86 -6.36 25.67 1.22
CA VAL A 86 -5.48 26.84 1.38
C VAL A 86 -4.31 26.77 0.40
N MET A 87 -3.70 25.60 0.28
CA MET A 87 -2.59 25.39 -0.66
C MET A 87 -3.03 25.66 -2.10
N HIS A 88 -4.13 25.09 -2.56
CA HIS A 88 -4.65 25.31 -3.91
C HIS A 88 -4.94 26.80 -4.20
N ALA A 89 -5.54 27.52 -3.23
CA ALA A 89 -5.82 28.95 -3.40
C ALA A 89 -4.54 29.80 -3.52
N HIS A 90 -3.48 29.47 -2.79
CA HIS A 90 -2.19 30.16 -2.89
C HIS A 90 -1.45 29.74 -4.17
N LEU A 91 -1.48 28.48 -4.57
CA LEU A 91 -0.87 27.98 -5.80
C LEU A 91 -1.47 28.70 -7.02
N ALA A 92 -2.81 28.73 -7.12
CA ALA A 92 -3.48 29.41 -8.25
C ALA A 92 -3.09 30.87 -8.38
N ARG A 93 -2.96 31.60 -7.25
CA ARG A 93 -2.48 33.02 -7.25
C ARG A 93 -1.04 33.15 -7.69
N PHE A 94 -0.19 32.22 -7.23
CA PHE A 94 1.24 32.21 -7.53
C PHE A 94 1.51 31.95 -9.01
N GLU A 95 0.82 30.98 -9.59
CA GLU A 95 0.88 30.67 -11.01
C GLU A 95 0.27 31.78 -11.89
N ALA A 96 -0.86 32.38 -11.45
CA ALA A 96 -1.45 33.53 -12.15
C ALA A 96 -0.55 34.77 -12.17
N ALA A 97 0.36 34.89 -11.19
CA ALA A 97 1.40 35.94 -11.17
C ALA A 97 2.62 35.59 -12.04
N GLY A 98 2.60 34.47 -12.76
CA GLY A 98 3.66 34.04 -13.66
C GLY A 98 4.86 33.35 -12.97
N HIS A 99 4.74 33.01 -11.69
CA HIS A 99 5.80 32.34 -10.97
C HIS A 99 5.77 30.83 -11.21
N THR A 100 6.93 30.22 -11.46
CA THR A 100 7.09 28.79 -11.71
C THR A 100 7.76 28.04 -10.55
N GLU A 101 8.46 28.75 -9.66
CA GLU A 101 9.15 28.16 -8.51
C GLU A 101 9.25 29.18 -7.36
N GLY A 102 8.96 28.77 -6.12
CA GLY A 102 9.07 29.62 -4.94
C GLY A 102 8.25 29.13 -3.76
N VAL A 103 8.34 29.85 -2.63
CA VAL A 103 7.52 29.59 -1.44
C VAL A 103 6.15 30.21 -1.62
N LEU A 104 5.10 29.40 -1.56
CA LEU A 104 3.71 29.83 -1.71
C LEU A 104 3.20 30.57 -0.47
N PHE A 105 3.44 29.99 0.69
CA PHE A 105 3.13 30.59 2.00
C PHE A 105 3.78 29.78 3.12
N ILE A 106 3.84 30.37 4.31
CA ILE A 106 4.24 29.69 5.54
C ILE A 106 3.01 29.56 6.44
N GLY A 107 2.59 28.30 6.67
CA GLY A 107 1.50 27.98 7.59
C GLY A 107 2.00 27.70 9.00
N ARG A 108 1.29 28.17 10.04
CA ARG A 108 1.56 27.80 11.42
C ARG A 108 0.40 27.00 12.00
N ALA A 109 0.70 25.88 12.66
CA ALA A 109 -0.28 25.09 13.40
C ALA A 109 0.31 24.59 14.72
N GLN A 110 -0.52 24.46 15.76
CA GLN A 110 -0.15 23.77 16.99
C GLN A 110 -0.50 22.30 16.89
N GLU A 111 0.49 21.44 17.11
CA GLU A 111 0.31 19.99 17.01
C GLU A 111 1.04 19.27 18.13
N LYS A 112 0.49 18.12 18.53
CA LYS A 112 1.11 17.23 19.51
C LYS A 112 2.29 16.50 18.87
N THR A 113 3.46 16.60 19.48
CA THR A 113 4.68 15.92 19.01
C THR A 113 5.54 15.43 20.16
N SER A 114 6.48 14.54 19.87
CA SER A 114 7.51 14.13 20.82
C SER A 114 8.55 15.25 20.98
N LEU A 115 8.92 15.53 22.21
CA LEU A 115 9.93 16.52 22.56
C LEU A 115 10.76 16.03 23.75
N PHE A 116 11.89 16.69 23.98
CA PHE A 116 12.75 16.40 25.12
C PHE A 116 12.55 17.46 26.20
N ARG A 117 12.47 17.02 27.45
CA ARG A 117 12.31 17.87 28.64
C ARG A 117 13.27 17.42 29.72
N THR A 118 13.82 18.36 30.48
CA THR A 118 14.61 18.08 31.64
C THR A 118 13.75 17.88 32.87
N GLU A 119 13.96 16.77 33.56
CA GLU A 119 13.45 16.52 34.92
C GLU A 119 14.57 16.65 35.94
N LYS A 120 14.21 17.08 37.15
CA LYS A 120 15.10 17.10 38.29
C LYS A 120 15.04 15.75 39.00
N ARG A 121 16.12 14.99 38.97
CA ARG A 121 16.25 13.71 39.69
C ARG A 121 17.22 13.89 40.84
N ARG A 122 17.18 12.96 41.80
CA ARG A 122 18.14 12.89 42.92
C ARG A 122 18.90 11.57 42.84
N ASN A 123 20.20 11.63 43.14
CA ASN A 123 21.04 10.43 43.29
C ASN A 123 20.86 9.81 44.69
N ALA A 124 21.58 8.73 44.98
CA ALA A 124 21.51 8.02 46.24
C ALA A 124 21.89 8.90 47.46
N GLU A 125 22.76 9.91 47.25
CA GLU A 125 23.19 10.89 48.28
C GLU A 125 22.24 12.09 48.36
N GLY A 126 21.07 12.07 47.67
CA GLY A 126 20.09 13.15 47.70
C GLY A 126 20.44 14.36 46.85
N ARG A 127 21.57 14.38 46.13
CA ARG A 127 21.98 15.49 45.26
C ARG A 127 21.13 15.53 44.01
N ALA A 128 20.63 16.73 43.70
CA ALA A 128 19.82 16.93 42.51
C ALA A 128 20.67 17.00 41.22
N TYR A 129 20.23 16.31 40.16
CA TYR A 129 20.85 16.39 38.85
C TYR A 129 19.76 16.47 37.75
N PRO A 130 20.05 17.10 36.59
CA PRO A 130 19.13 17.15 35.48
C PRO A 130 19.13 15.81 34.73
N TRP A 131 17.93 15.37 34.34
CA TRP A 131 17.76 14.16 33.55
C TRP A 131 16.85 14.45 32.37
N ILE A 132 17.33 14.20 31.12
CA ILE A 132 16.53 14.46 29.93
C ILE A 132 15.65 13.25 29.64
N ILE A 133 14.34 13.48 29.50
CA ILE A 133 13.34 12.49 29.13
C ILE A 133 12.69 12.87 27.82
N LYS A 134 12.21 11.85 27.11
CA LYS A 134 11.32 12.02 25.96
C LYS A 134 9.88 12.07 26.44
N THR A 135 9.15 13.09 26.04
CA THR A 135 7.74 13.33 26.39
C THR A 135 6.96 13.80 25.18
N THR A 136 5.69 14.14 25.35
CA THR A 136 4.86 14.75 24.30
C THR A 136 4.30 16.09 24.76
N GLY A 137 4.19 17.04 23.85
CA GLY A 137 3.62 18.36 24.11
C GLY A 137 3.05 18.99 22.86
N MET A 138 2.24 20.04 23.07
CA MET A 138 1.72 20.89 22.00
C MET A 138 2.77 21.95 21.67
N VAL A 139 3.21 21.96 20.41
CA VAL A 139 4.20 22.93 19.91
C VAL A 139 3.79 23.46 18.55
N ASN A 140 4.29 24.64 18.20
CA ASN A 140 4.08 25.18 16.87
C ASN A 140 4.85 24.36 15.83
N HIS A 141 4.22 24.18 14.67
CA HIS A 141 4.84 23.66 13.48
C HIS A 141 4.72 24.70 12.37
N PHE A 142 5.79 24.86 11.60
CA PHE A 142 5.84 25.71 10.42
C PHE A 142 5.74 24.84 9.17
N TYR A 143 4.71 25.06 8.39
CA TYR A 143 4.50 24.42 7.09
C TYR A 143 4.99 25.36 6.00
N VAL A 144 6.13 25.10 5.43
CA VAL A 144 6.62 25.84 4.27
C VAL A 144 6.07 25.15 3.04
N TYR A 145 4.98 25.68 2.49
CA TYR A 145 4.42 25.23 1.23
C TYR A 145 5.17 25.91 0.08
N ALA A 146 5.61 25.14 -0.88
CA ALA A 146 6.39 25.64 -2.00
C ALA A 146 5.99 24.96 -3.31
N LEU A 147 6.22 25.63 -4.41
CA LEU A 147 6.17 25.09 -5.76
C LEU A 147 7.60 24.88 -6.23
N ASP A 148 7.93 23.66 -6.60
CA ASP A 148 9.20 23.29 -7.21
C ASP A 148 8.99 23.08 -8.72
N ALA A 149 9.94 23.50 -9.53
CA ALA A 149 9.83 23.38 -10.98
C ALA A 149 9.69 21.92 -11.44
N ASP A 150 10.41 21.00 -10.79
CA ASP A 150 10.43 19.58 -11.17
C ASP A 150 9.40 18.74 -10.42
N PHE A 151 9.09 19.09 -9.16
CA PHE A 151 8.21 18.31 -8.28
C PHE A 151 6.78 18.83 -8.17
N GLY A 152 6.53 20.07 -8.65
CA GLY A 152 5.25 20.72 -8.41
C GLY A 152 5.07 21.13 -6.94
N PRO A 153 3.80 21.21 -6.43
CA PRO A 153 3.54 21.64 -5.08
C PRO A 153 3.94 20.57 -4.04
N PHE A 154 4.63 21.02 -3.02
CA PHE A 154 5.07 20.17 -1.88
C PHE A 154 5.14 21.02 -0.61
N PHE A 155 5.41 20.40 0.53
CA PHE A 155 5.73 21.15 1.74
C PHE A 155 6.80 20.49 2.60
N VAL A 156 7.54 21.35 3.34
CA VAL A 156 8.38 20.94 4.45
C VAL A 156 7.76 21.45 5.73
N LYS A 157 7.44 20.56 6.65
CA LYS A 157 6.85 20.86 7.94
C LYS A 157 7.91 20.77 9.04
N PHE A 158 8.30 21.86 9.66
CA PHE A 158 9.25 21.90 10.77
C PHE A 158 8.53 21.94 12.11
N CYS A 159 8.98 21.12 13.06
CA CYS A 159 8.72 21.36 14.47
C CYS A 159 9.50 22.63 14.88
N SER A 160 8.83 23.60 15.51
CA SER A 160 9.53 24.82 15.99
C SER A 160 10.45 24.55 17.17
N TYR A 161 10.27 23.43 17.86
CA TYR A 161 11.02 23.06 19.06
C TYR A 161 12.17 22.10 18.73
N PHE A 162 13.32 22.30 19.42
CA PHE A 162 14.49 21.43 19.27
C PHE A 162 14.12 19.94 19.54
N PRO A 163 14.58 18.98 18.75
CA PRO A 163 15.63 19.02 17.73
C PRO A 163 15.13 19.34 16.29
N TYR A 164 14.07 20.11 16.14
CA TYR A 164 13.53 20.60 14.86
C TYR A 164 13.23 19.48 13.87
N ASN A 165 12.74 18.35 14.34
CA ASN A 165 12.30 17.28 13.45
C ASN A 165 11.31 17.84 12.43
N ALA A 166 11.52 17.51 11.18
CA ALA A 166 10.70 17.98 10.09
C ALA A 166 10.03 16.80 9.36
N LYS A 167 9.12 17.14 8.47
CA LYS A 167 8.53 16.19 7.51
C LYS A 167 8.53 16.81 6.13
N LEU A 168 8.85 16.01 5.12
CA LEU A 168 8.68 16.36 3.73
C LEU A 168 7.45 15.60 3.20
N CYS A 169 6.55 16.33 2.53
CA CYS A 169 5.42 15.74 1.83
C CYS A 169 5.50 16.14 0.36
N LEU A 170 5.43 15.15 -0.53
CA LEU A 170 5.46 15.34 -1.98
C LEU A 170 4.43 14.42 -2.65
N ASN A 171 4.11 14.74 -3.92
CA ASN A 171 3.22 13.97 -4.77
C ASN A 171 3.98 13.55 -6.04
N GLY A 172 4.10 12.23 -6.28
CA GLY A 172 4.82 11.71 -7.42
C GLY A 172 4.07 11.90 -8.75
N ASN A 173 2.72 11.97 -8.73
CA ASN A 173 1.96 12.30 -9.93
C ASN A 173 2.24 13.75 -10.39
N GLU A 174 2.37 14.71 -9.46
CA GLU A 174 2.74 16.08 -9.81
C GLU A 174 4.16 16.14 -10.40
N TRP A 175 5.10 15.38 -9.80
CA TRP A 175 6.43 15.22 -10.36
C TRP A 175 6.38 14.64 -11.79
N ALA A 176 5.64 13.57 -12.01
CA ALA A 176 5.50 12.95 -13.33
C ALA A 176 4.89 13.90 -14.37
N LYS A 177 3.88 14.69 -14.00
CA LYS A 177 3.30 15.72 -14.87
C LYS A 177 4.31 16.80 -15.26
N ARG A 178 5.16 17.23 -14.33
CA ARG A 178 6.23 18.20 -14.62
C ARG A 178 7.27 17.61 -15.56
N GLN A 179 7.69 16.35 -15.35
CA GLN A 179 8.61 15.66 -16.26
C GLN A 179 8.00 15.52 -17.67
N ALA A 180 6.73 15.13 -17.78
CA ALA A 180 6.03 15.04 -19.06
C ALA A 180 5.97 16.40 -19.77
N ALA A 181 5.64 17.47 -19.05
CA ALA A 181 5.61 18.83 -19.59
C ALA A 181 7.01 19.29 -20.06
N HIS A 182 8.08 19.01 -19.31
CA HIS A 182 9.46 19.32 -19.71
C HIS A 182 9.90 18.53 -20.96
N ALA A 183 9.39 17.33 -21.14
CA ALA A 183 9.63 16.51 -22.33
C ALA A 183 8.75 16.92 -23.53
N GLY A 184 7.85 17.91 -23.37
CA GLY A 184 6.95 18.36 -24.43
C GLY A 184 5.77 17.42 -24.69
N ILE A 185 5.48 16.50 -23.76
CA ILE A 185 4.35 15.59 -23.87
C ILE A 185 3.06 16.34 -23.51
N GLY A 186 2.11 16.34 -24.46
CA GLY A 186 0.78 16.92 -24.26
C GLY A 186 -0.14 15.95 -23.51
N PHE A 187 -0.78 16.43 -22.45
CA PHE A 187 -1.71 15.63 -21.66
C PHE A 187 -2.82 16.46 -21.02
N THR A 188 -3.92 15.80 -20.72
CA THR A 188 -4.99 16.33 -19.86
C THR A 188 -4.84 15.74 -18.46
N ALA A 189 -4.81 16.59 -17.42
CA ALA A 189 -4.71 16.16 -16.03
C ALA A 189 -6.07 15.67 -15.48
N LEU A 190 -6.02 14.70 -14.57
CA LEU A 190 -7.15 14.22 -13.76
C LEU A 190 -6.77 14.33 -12.29
N ASP A 191 -6.89 15.53 -11.68
CA ASP A 191 -6.36 15.81 -10.33
C ASP A 191 -4.92 15.26 -10.18
N ASN A 192 -4.65 14.33 -9.28
CA ASN A 192 -3.35 13.67 -9.13
C ASN A 192 -3.18 12.43 -10.05
N ALA A 193 -3.55 12.53 -11.32
CA ALA A 193 -3.40 11.50 -12.37
C ALA A 193 -3.41 12.13 -13.76
N PHE A 194 -3.36 11.30 -14.80
CA PHE A 194 -3.53 11.68 -16.20
C PHE A 194 -4.91 11.23 -16.69
N ALA A 195 -5.63 12.09 -17.44
CA ALA A 195 -6.92 11.78 -18.04
C ALA A 195 -6.81 11.37 -19.51
N ALA A 196 -5.86 11.95 -20.24
CA ALA A 196 -5.61 11.65 -21.65
C ALA A 196 -4.20 12.11 -22.03
N PHE A 197 -3.69 11.56 -23.11
CA PHE A 197 -2.48 12.02 -23.80
C PHE A 197 -2.84 12.43 -25.22
N ASP A 198 -2.15 13.43 -25.74
CA ASP A 198 -2.34 13.89 -27.12
C ASP A 198 -1.86 12.82 -28.12
N ASP A 199 -0.78 12.11 -27.79
CA ASP A 199 -0.33 10.91 -28.49
C ASP A 199 -0.45 9.67 -27.55
N PRO A 200 -1.21 8.64 -27.92
CA PRO A 200 -1.28 7.40 -27.15
C PRO A 200 0.06 6.70 -26.93
N GLY A 201 1.06 6.94 -27.78
CA GLY A 201 2.42 6.40 -27.63
C GLY A 201 3.18 6.97 -26.43
N ASP A 202 2.77 8.12 -25.91
CA ASP A 202 3.43 8.79 -24.78
C ASP A 202 3.18 8.11 -23.43
N VAL A 203 2.22 7.20 -23.35
CA VAL A 203 1.89 6.45 -22.11
C VAL A 203 3.11 5.71 -21.55
N GLU A 204 3.86 5.01 -22.40
CA GLU A 204 5.06 4.27 -21.99
C GLU A 204 6.18 5.22 -21.53
N ALA A 205 6.39 6.33 -22.23
CA ALA A 205 7.36 7.34 -21.84
C ALA A 205 7.03 7.94 -20.46
N VAL A 206 5.75 8.26 -20.20
CA VAL A 206 5.30 8.77 -18.90
C VAL A 206 5.40 7.69 -17.82
N GLN A 207 5.13 6.41 -18.13
CA GLN A 207 5.34 5.33 -17.18
C GLN A 207 6.81 5.20 -16.76
N VAL A 208 7.74 5.35 -17.69
CA VAL A 208 9.20 5.40 -17.39
C VAL A 208 9.53 6.61 -16.50
N MET A 209 8.94 7.77 -16.75
CA MET A 209 9.10 8.95 -15.90
C MET A 209 8.58 8.70 -14.49
N CYS A 210 7.39 8.12 -14.33
CA CYS A 210 6.85 7.75 -13.02
C CYS A 210 7.80 6.81 -12.24
N ALA A 211 8.40 5.86 -12.93
CA ALA A 211 9.37 4.93 -12.34
C ALA A 211 10.72 5.60 -11.99
N GLY A 212 11.03 6.75 -12.59
CA GLY A 212 12.27 7.49 -12.37
C GLY A 212 12.32 8.24 -11.02
N LEU A 213 11.20 8.41 -10.32
CA LEU A 213 11.19 9.05 -9.00
C LEU A 213 11.81 8.14 -7.94
N GLY A 214 13.01 8.45 -7.53
CA GLY A 214 13.78 7.62 -6.59
C GLY A 214 14.36 8.40 -5.40
N PRO A 215 15.18 7.72 -4.59
CA PRO A 215 15.81 8.30 -3.41
C PRO A 215 16.63 9.55 -3.70
N ASP A 216 17.38 9.56 -4.80
CA ASP A 216 18.31 10.64 -5.13
C ASP A 216 17.55 11.93 -5.48
N GLN A 217 16.47 11.84 -6.27
CA GLN A 217 15.63 12.97 -6.63
C GLN A 217 14.98 13.59 -5.38
N ILE A 218 14.51 12.73 -4.45
CA ILE A 218 13.87 13.19 -3.21
C ILE A 218 14.89 13.86 -2.27
N ASP A 219 16.10 13.30 -2.14
CA ASP A 219 17.16 13.93 -1.34
C ASP A 219 17.58 15.26 -1.96
N ALA A 220 17.73 15.31 -3.29
CA ALA A 220 18.08 16.55 -4.01
C ALA A 220 17.01 17.63 -3.79
N LEU A 221 15.71 17.30 -3.86
CA LEU A 221 14.63 18.23 -3.54
C LEU A 221 14.79 18.81 -2.13
N LEU A 222 14.98 17.95 -1.13
CA LEU A 222 15.14 18.42 0.24
C LEU A 222 16.35 19.33 0.40
N ARG A 223 17.53 18.96 -0.16
CA ARG A 223 18.76 19.76 -0.08
C ARG A 223 18.60 21.12 -0.76
N LYS A 224 18.00 21.15 -1.96
CA LYS A 224 17.69 22.37 -2.71
C LYS A 224 16.91 23.36 -1.84
N TRP A 225 15.84 22.89 -1.19
CA TRP A 225 14.95 23.76 -0.43
C TRP A 225 15.47 24.10 0.97
N LEU A 226 16.20 23.21 1.64
CA LEU A 226 16.89 23.55 2.88
C LEU A 226 17.96 24.64 2.72
N ALA A 227 18.48 24.85 1.50
CA ALA A 227 19.38 25.94 1.20
C ALA A 227 18.68 27.30 0.97
N ARG A 228 17.37 27.26 0.66
CA ARG A 228 16.56 28.46 0.29
C ARG A 228 15.69 29.00 1.42
N ILE A 229 15.40 28.18 2.44
CA ILE A 229 14.55 28.53 3.59
C ILE A 229 15.38 28.61 4.87
N PRO A 230 14.89 29.27 5.93
CA PRO A 230 15.61 29.33 7.20
C PRO A 230 15.94 27.93 7.72
N HIS A 231 17.23 27.67 7.89
CA HIS A 231 17.70 26.40 8.41
C HIS A 231 17.85 26.48 9.94
N PRO A 232 17.27 25.54 10.73
CA PRO A 232 17.32 25.63 12.20
C PRO A 232 18.71 25.37 12.78
N TYR A 233 19.60 24.69 12.04
CA TYR A 233 20.99 24.43 12.44
C TYR A 233 21.94 25.38 11.73
N SER A 234 22.91 25.93 12.46
CA SER A 234 23.95 26.79 11.93
C SER A 234 24.87 26.04 10.93
N VAL A 235 25.66 26.79 10.15
CA VAL A 235 26.68 26.20 9.28
C VAL A 235 27.68 25.37 10.10
N ALA A 236 28.07 25.87 11.29
CA ALA A 236 28.98 25.17 12.19
C ALA A 236 28.37 23.87 12.75
N ASP A 237 27.08 23.84 13.08
CA ASP A 237 26.39 22.61 13.51
C ASP A 237 26.38 21.58 12.40
N ARG A 238 26.06 22.00 11.18
CA ARG A 238 26.03 21.10 10.01
C ARG A 238 27.43 20.57 9.65
N ALA A 239 28.47 21.38 9.81
CA ALA A 239 29.84 20.95 9.64
C ALA A 239 30.27 19.94 10.70
N ALA A 240 29.75 20.06 11.96
CA ALA A 240 29.96 19.12 13.04
C ALA A 240 29.09 17.83 12.92
N GLY A 241 28.40 17.63 11.78
CA GLY A 241 27.66 16.40 11.53
C GLY A 241 26.17 16.42 11.91
N TYR A 242 25.65 17.52 12.47
CA TYR A 242 24.20 17.65 12.75
C TYR A 242 23.42 17.98 11.49
N ARG A 243 23.32 17.01 10.59
CA ARG A 243 22.65 17.12 9.30
C ARG A 243 21.38 16.31 9.28
N TYR A 244 20.39 16.81 8.53
CA TYR A 244 19.16 16.08 8.30
C TYR A 244 19.39 14.81 7.48
N ASP A 245 18.80 13.72 7.95
CA ASP A 245 18.61 12.46 7.27
C ASP A 245 17.13 12.24 6.96
N ILE A 246 16.82 11.38 5.99
CA ILE A 246 15.45 11.12 5.53
C ILE A 246 15.08 9.67 5.82
N SER A 247 13.87 9.46 6.33
CA SER A 247 13.28 8.13 6.42
C SER A 247 11.80 8.14 6.00
N ILE A 248 11.34 7.02 5.47
CA ILE A 248 9.97 6.85 4.99
C ILE A 248 9.05 6.71 6.19
N LEU A 249 8.05 7.60 6.30
CA LEU A 249 6.98 7.52 7.27
C LEU A 249 5.76 6.81 6.70
N GLN A 250 5.34 7.23 5.49
CA GLN A 250 4.22 6.72 4.74
C GLN A 250 4.52 6.87 3.25
N ALA A 251 4.12 5.87 2.46
CA ALA A 251 4.17 5.94 1.01
C ALA A 251 2.87 5.39 0.42
N GLU A 252 2.34 6.08 -0.57
CA GLU A 252 1.15 5.70 -1.33
C GLU A 252 1.55 5.39 -2.77
N PHE A 253 1.09 4.25 -3.27
CA PHE A 253 1.37 3.74 -4.61
C PHE A 253 0.05 3.54 -5.34
N SER A 254 -0.13 4.21 -6.47
CA SER A 254 -1.36 4.15 -7.23
C SER A 254 -1.17 3.39 -8.55
N LEU A 255 -2.19 2.63 -8.92
CA LEU A 255 -2.44 2.15 -10.26
C LEU A 255 -3.75 2.81 -10.73
N THR A 256 -3.67 3.62 -11.77
CA THR A 256 -4.81 4.30 -12.37
C THR A 256 -5.08 3.70 -13.75
N GLN A 257 -6.24 3.08 -13.92
CA GLN A 257 -6.72 2.52 -15.18
C GLN A 257 -7.76 3.47 -15.77
N MET A 258 -7.40 4.12 -16.86
CA MET A 258 -8.27 5.06 -17.55
C MET A 258 -9.25 4.31 -18.44
N LEU A 259 -10.53 4.60 -18.32
CA LEU A 259 -11.59 3.89 -19.02
C LEU A 259 -12.13 4.72 -20.19
N ASP A 260 -12.51 4.04 -21.28
CA ASP A 260 -13.10 4.66 -22.48
C ASP A 260 -14.45 5.32 -22.20
N ARG A 261 -15.25 4.77 -21.26
CA ARG A 261 -16.58 5.23 -20.88
C ARG A 261 -16.74 5.33 -19.37
N PRO A 262 -17.23 6.47 -18.86
CA PRO A 262 -17.49 6.65 -17.43
C PRO A 262 -18.45 5.60 -16.84
N VAL A 263 -19.46 5.21 -17.60
CA VAL A 263 -20.51 4.24 -17.17
C VAL A 263 -19.92 2.84 -16.97
N SER A 264 -18.99 2.40 -17.85
CA SER A 264 -18.36 1.08 -17.75
C SER A 264 -17.61 0.90 -16.43
N GLY A 265 -16.92 1.95 -15.99
CA GLY A 265 -16.21 1.93 -14.70
C GLY A 265 -17.14 1.85 -13.50
N ARG A 266 -18.28 2.52 -13.55
CA ARG A 266 -19.26 2.49 -12.46
C ARG A 266 -19.92 1.12 -12.34
N ILE A 267 -20.40 0.56 -13.45
CA ILE A 267 -21.01 -0.77 -13.48
C ILE A 267 -20.00 -1.83 -13.01
N PHE A 268 -18.78 -1.76 -13.52
CA PHE A 268 -17.68 -2.63 -13.10
C PHE A 268 -17.45 -2.53 -11.60
N PHE A 269 -17.31 -1.33 -11.06
CA PHE A 269 -16.97 -1.13 -9.66
C PHE A 269 -18.10 -1.58 -8.72
N GLU A 270 -19.36 -1.30 -9.05
CA GLU A 270 -20.52 -1.78 -8.29
C GLU A 270 -20.59 -3.31 -8.28
N GLN A 271 -20.26 -3.95 -9.39
CA GLN A 271 -20.21 -5.40 -9.49
C GLN A 271 -19.01 -5.98 -8.72
N VAL A 272 -17.82 -5.34 -8.79
CA VAL A 272 -16.65 -5.68 -7.97
C VAL A 272 -16.99 -5.65 -6.48
N ILE A 273 -17.69 -4.61 -6.02
CA ILE A 273 -18.09 -4.51 -4.61
C ILE A 273 -19.00 -5.65 -4.22
N ARG A 274 -20.02 -5.97 -5.02
CA ARG A 274 -20.96 -7.08 -4.74
C ARG A 274 -20.24 -8.42 -4.66
N ASP A 275 -19.36 -8.69 -5.61
CA ASP A 275 -18.76 -10.00 -5.77
C ASP A 275 -17.53 -10.23 -4.87
N ASN A 276 -16.91 -9.17 -4.36
CA ASN A 276 -15.69 -9.23 -3.58
C ASN A 276 -15.84 -8.85 -2.10
N LEU A 277 -17.05 -8.86 -1.55
CA LEU A 277 -17.28 -8.77 -0.11
C LEU A 277 -16.52 -9.85 0.68
N ASP A 278 -16.17 -10.97 0.03
CA ASP A 278 -15.40 -12.07 0.60
C ASP A 278 -13.87 -11.85 0.61
N ILE A 279 -13.33 -10.82 -0.05
CA ILE A 279 -11.87 -10.52 -0.02
C ILE A 279 -11.38 -10.21 1.41
N GLY A 280 -12.29 -9.97 2.33
CA GLY A 280 -12.00 -9.70 3.74
C GLY A 280 -11.53 -10.88 4.59
N ARG A 281 -11.49 -12.08 4.04
CA ARG A 281 -10.89 -13.20 4.77
C ARG A 281 -9.38 -13.02 4.85
N PRO A 282 -8.73 -13.24 6.01
CA PRO A 282 -7.30 -13.04 6.18
C PRO A 282 -6.40 -13.83 5.22
N ASP A 283 -6.82 -14.99 4.77
CA ASP A 283 -6.14 -15.78 3.74
C ASP A 283 -6.09 -15.04 2.40
N GLN A 284 -7.18 -14.39 2.00
CA GLN A 284 -7.24 -13.60 0.77
C GLN A 284 -6.48 -12.26 0.88
N VAL A 285 -6.57 -11.58 2.03
CA VAL A 285 -5.74 -10.41 2.32
C VAL A 285 -4.26 -10.78 2.27
N GLY A 286 -3.89 -11.96 2.80
CA GLY A 286 -2.55 -12.51 2.69
C GLY A 286 -2.09 -12.69 1.24
N LEU A 287 -2.97 -13.15 0.34
CA LEU A 287 -2.66 -13.30 -1.09
C LEU A 287 -2.36 -11.98 -1.78
N VAL A 288 -3.15 -10.95 -1.51
CA VAL A 288 -2.96 -9.62 -2.11
C VAL A 288 -1.61 -9.03 -1.73
N PHE A 289 -1.20 -9.16 -0.47
CA PHE A 289 0.06 -8.61 0.03
C PHE A 289 1.25 -9.59 -0.02
N ASP A 290 1.06 -10.83 -0.51
CA ASP A 290 2.07 -11.89 -0.52
C ASP A 290 2.66 -12.18 0.87
N ARG A 291 1.80 -12.25 1.88
CA ARG A 291 2.21 -12.44 3.28
C ARG A 291 1.34 -13.47 4.00
N ARG A 292 1.98 -14.26 4.85
CA ARG A 292 1.28 -15.23 5.70
C ARG A 292 0.68 -14.53 6.91
N ILE A 293 -0.62 -14.73 7.14
CA ILE A 293 -1.33 -14.28 8.34
C ILE A 293 -1.53 -15.48 9.27
N GLN A 294 -0.95 -15.43 10.47
CA GLN A 294 -1.11 -16.48 11.49
C GLN A 294 -2.23 -16.11 12.45
N ARG A 295 -3.21 -17.02 12.64
CA ARG A 295 -4.35 -16.85 13.56
C ARG A 295 -4.22 -17.66 14.86
N GLY A 296 -3.14 -18.43 15.05
CA GLY A 296 -2.96 -19.32 16.20
C GLY A 296 -2.85 -18.58 17.53
N ARG A 297 -3.34 -19.21 18.62
CA ARG A 297 -3.31 -18.61 19.97
C ARG A 297 -1.91 -18.29 20.50
N LYS A 298 -0.86 -18.99 20.03
CA LYS A 298 0.51 -18.83 20.57
C LYS A 298 1.26 -17.62 19.99
N HIS A 299 1.10 -17.29 18.70
CA HIS A 299 1.78 -16.16 18.06
C HIS A 299 0.93 -15.63 16.88
N PRO A 300 -0.18 -14.91 17.13
CA PRO A 300 -0.97 -14.32 16.06
C PRO A 300 -0.18 -13.22 15.36
N THR A 301 -0.33 -13.10 14.05
CA THR A 301 0.19 -11.95 13.31
C THR A 301 -0.51 -10.69 13.80
N PRO A 302 0.19 -9.71 14.37
CA PRO A 302 -0.43 -8.49 14.88
C PRO A 302 -0.96 -7.64 13.71
N GLY A 303 -2.05 -6.90 13.94
CA GLY A 303 -2.58 -5.95 12.97
C GLY A 303 -4.02 -6.22 12.57
N ARG A 304 -4.48 -5.47 11.57
CA ARG A 304 -5.83 -5.58 11.00
C ARG A 304 -5.78 -6.30 9.66
N PHE A 305 -6.72 -7.24 9.47
CA PHE A 305 -6.82 -8.05 8.26
C PHE A 305 -8.29 -8.16 7.90
N ARG A 306 -8.78 -7.22 7.10
CA ARG A 306 -10.20 -7.14 6.75
C ARG A 306 -10.41 -6.39 5.43
N THR A 307 -11.54 -6.67 4.79
CA THR A 307 -12.09 -5.85 3.72
C THR A 307 -13.25 -5.02 4.25
N ARG A 308 -13.39 -3.83 3.75
CA ARG A 308 -14.48 -2.91 4.06
C ARG A 308 -14.94 -2.23 2.79
N VAL A 309 -16.23 -2.06 2.64
CA VAL A 309 -16.81 -1.13 1.69
C VAL A 309 -17.26 0.11 2.46
N ILE A 310 -16.75 1.27 2.08
CA ILE A 310 -17.14 2.55 2.66
C ILE A 310 -18.05 3.23 1.64
N THR A 311 -19.30 3.44 2.06
CA THR A 311 -20.34 4.10 1.24
C THR A 311 -20.58 5.55 1.64
N GLU A 312 -19.83 6.04 2.64
CA GLU A 312 -19.90 7.44 3.07
C GLU A 312 -19.24 8.32 2.00
N GLY A 313 -20.01 9.26 1.46
CA GLY A 313 -19.60 10.14 0.37
C GLY A 313 -20.25 9.80 -0.96
N VAL A 314 -19.82 10.50 -2.01
CA VAL A 314 -20.43 10.41 -3.36
C VAL A 314 -20.06 9.11 -4.08
N THR A 315 -18.91 8.52 -3.74
CA THR A 315 -18.39 7.32 -4.42
C THR A 315 -18.02 6.26 -3.40
N PRO A 316 -18.60 5.05 -3.47
CA PRO A 316 -18.19 3.95 -2.62
C PRO A 316 -16.76 3.55 -2.89
N SER A 317 -16.06 3.02 -1.87
CA SER A 317 -14.69 2.54 -2.00
C SER A 317 -14.49 1.21 -1.30
N LEU A 318 -13.71 0.33 -1.94
CA LEU A 318 -13.26 -0.95 -1.38
C LEU A 318 -11.94 -0.72 -0.62
N HIS A 319 -11.85 -1.23 0.59
CA HIS A 319 -10.63 -1.18 1.40
C HIS A 319 -10.20 -2.57 1.80
N VAL A 320 -8.91 -2.88 1.61
CA VAL A 320 -8.28 -4.13 2.04
C VAL A 320 -7.17 -3.79 3.02
N ASP A 321 -7.36 -4.14 4.30
CA ASP A 321 -6.40 -3.83 5.36
C ASP A 321 -5.46 -5.03 5.62
N TYR A 322 -4.14 -4.75 5.64
CA TYR A 322 -3.09 -5.67 6.07
C TYR A 322 -2.21 -4.99 7.10
N LYS A 323 -2.31 -5.36 8.38
CA LYS A 323 -1.61 -4.71 9.51
C LYS A 323 -1.88 -3.20 9.55
N HIS A 324 -0.90 -2.37 9.18
CA HIS A 324 -0.99 -0.91 9.08
C HIS A 324 -1.11 -0.43 7.63
N THR A 325 -1.01 -1.35 6.67
CA THR A 325 -1.10 -1.07 5.24
C THR A 325 -2.54 -1.27 4.76
N THR A 326 -2.99 -0.41 3.87
CA THR A 326 -4.36 -0.46 3.30
C THR A 326 -4.29 -0.30 1.79
N ILE A 327 -5.00 -1.15 1.04
CA ILE A 327 -5.33 -0.86 -0.35
C ILE A 327 -6.72 -0.24 -0.36
N LYS A 328 -6.87 0.86 -1.09
CA LYS A 328 -8.14 1.51 -1.40
C LYS A 328 -8.38 1.43 -2.90
N GLN A 329 -9.56 0.98 -3.30
CA GLN A 329 -9.98 0.97 -4.69
C GLN A 329 -11.29 1.74 -4.84
N TYR A 330 -11.35 2.61 -5.84
CA TYR A 330 -12.51 3.46 -6.09
C TYR A 330 -12.53 3.97 -7.53
N HIS A 331 -13.70 4.45 -7.94
CA HIS A 331 -13.89 5.09 -9.23
C HIS A 331 -13.58 6.59 -9.12
N LYS A 332 -12.46 7.02 -9.72
CA LYS A 332 -11.97 8.39 -9.66
C LYS A 332 -12.65 9.26 -10.71
N GLU A 333 -13.31 10.33 -10.26
CA GLU A 333 -13.97 11.35 -11.09
C GLU A 333 -14.88 10.81 -12.20
N GLY A 334 -15.46 9.63 -12.00
CA GLY A 334 -16.31 8.99 -12.98
C GLY A 334 -15.58 8.47 -14.23
N ARG A 335 -14.24 8.50 -14.27
CA ARG A 335 -13.45 8.20 -15.48
C ARG A 335 -12.45 7.07 -15.33
N ALA A 336 -11.88 6.90 -14.15
CA ALA A 336 -10.82 5.93 -13.93
C ALA A 336 -11.11 4.98 -12.77
N LEU A 337 -10.69 3.73 -12.90
CA LEU A 337 -10.56 2.83 -11.77
C LEU A 337 -9.21 3.07 -11.13
N ARG A 338 -9.20 3.47 -9.85
CA ARG A 338 -7.99 3.74 -9.12
C ARG A 338 -7.82 2.76 -7.97
N THR A 339 -6.66 2.15 -7.91
CA THR A 339 -6.24 1.24 -6.85
C THR A 339 -4.99 1.82 -6.19
N GLU A 340 -5.05 2.09 -4.89
CA GLU A 340 -4.00 2.77 -4.13
C GLU A 340 -3.57 1.92 -2.94
N THR A 341 -2.30 1.54 -2.87
CA THR A 341 -1.72 0.92 -1.68
C THR A 341 -1.02 1.97 -0.85
N THR A 342 -1.50 2.18 0.39
CA THR A 342 -0.90 3.07 1.39
C THR A 342 -0.14 2.24 2.42
N ILE A 343 1.18 2.34 2.43
CA ILE A 343 2.07 1.71 3.42
C ILE A 343 2.36 2.70 4.54
N ASN A 344 1.74 2.50 5.72
CA ASN A 344 1.91 3.35 6.90
C ASN A 344 3.07 2.88 7.80
N ASP A 345 3.48 1.64 7.68
CA ASP A 345 4.65 1.10 8.37
C ASP A 345 5.41 0.12 7.49
N THR A 346 6.64 0.48 7.13
CA THR A 346 7.49 -0.34 6.25
C THR A 346 7.86 -1.69 6.87
N TYR A 347 7.83 -1.79 8.22
CA TYR A 347 8.03 -3.04 8.94
C TYR A 347 6.91 -4.07 8.75
N ASP A 348 5.77 -3.67 8.20
CA ASP A 348 4.74 -4.63 7.74
C ASP A 348 5.31 -5.64 6.73
N PHE A 349 6.36 -5.24 6.02
CA PHE A 349 7.05 -5.99 4.97
C PHE A 349 8.52 -6.31 5.29
N ASP A 350 8.91 -6.19 6.56
CA ASP A 350 10.29 -6.42 7.04
C ASP A 350 11.33 -5.47 6.40
N ILE A 351 10.88 -4.31 5.91
CA ILE A 351 11.73 -3.28 5.30
C ILE A 351 12.00 -2.16 6.31
N ARG A 352 13.27 -1.75 6.43
CA ARG A 352 13.66 -0.61 7.26
C ARG A 352 13.24 0.71 6.60
N LYS A 353 12.98 1.75 7.43
CA LYS A 353 12.48 3.06 7.00
C LYS A 353 13.46 3.95 6.22
N ARG A 354 14.61 3.45 5.81
CA ARG A 354 15.59 4.22 5.03
C ARG A 354 15.05 4.59 3.66
N LEU A 355 15.33 5.80 3.21
CA LEU A 355 14.89 6.27 1.89
C LEU A 355 15.43 5.38 0.75
N THR A 356 16.63 4.84 0.89
CA THR A 356 17.24 3.90 -0.08
C THR A 356 16.43 2.62 -0.29
N ASN A 357 15.48 2.30 0.58
CA ASN A 357 14.59 1.14 0.44
C ASN A 357 13.32 1.48 -0.36
N LEU A 358 13.17 2.71 -0.86
CA LEU A 358 12.01 3.11 -1.65
C LEU A 358 11.74 2.19 -2.86
N PRO A 359 12.75 1.76 -3.67
CA PRO A 359 12.49 0.86 -4.79
C PRO A 359 11.82 -0.45 -4.38
N ALA A 360 12.24 -1.06 -3.26
CA ALA A 360 11.62 -2.27 -2.75
C ALA A 360 10.17 -2.05 -2.26
N LEU A 361 9.87 -0.87 -1.72
CA LEU A 361 8.50 -0.50 -1.35
C LEU A 361 7.62 -0.23 -2.57
N CYS A 362 8.18 0.37 -3.63
CA CYS A 362 7.49 0.54 -4.92
C CYS A 362 7.07 -0.81 -5.49
N GLU A 363 7.98 -1.78 -5.54
CA GLU A 363 7.69 -3.13 -6.01
C GLU A 363 6.54 -3.78 -5.22
N ILE A 364 6.56 -3.68 -3.89
CA ILE A 364 5.51 -4.20 -3.03
C ILE A 364 4.18 -3.50 -3.29
N GLY A 365 4.17 -2.16 -3.32
CA GLY A 365 2.96 -1.36 -3.48
C GLY A 365 2.28 -1.59 -4.81
N PHE A 366 3.03 -1.55 -5.90
CA PHE A 366 2.49 -1.80 -7.26
C PHE A 366 2.06 -3.25 -7.43
N THR A 367 2.86 -4.21 -6.96
CA THR A 367 2.49 -5.63 -7.01
C THR A 367 1.21 -5.91 -6.21
N ALA A 368 1.01 -5.27 -5.05
CA ALA A 368 -0.22 -5.41 -4.27
C ALA A 368 -1.44 -4.88 -5.03
N ASN A 369 -1.33 -3.73 -5.71
CA ASN A 369 -2.40 -3.20 -6.56
C ASN A 369 -2.76 -4.16 -7.69
N ARG A 370 -1.77 -4.67 -8.42
CA ARG A 370 -1.96 -5.64 -9.52
C ARG A 370 -2.60 -6.93 -9.03
N ARG A 371 -2.14 -7.48 -7.91
CA ARG A 371 -2.70 -8.70 -7.31
C ARG A 371 -4.15 -8.54 -6.87
N LEU A 372 -4.54 -7.37 -6.35
CA LEU A 372 -5.95 -7.12 -6.07
C LEU A 372 -6.79 -7.23 -7.34
N LEU A 373 -6.34 -6.61 -8.44
CA LEU A 373 -7.02 -6.72 -9.75
C LEU A 373 -7.04 -8.15 -10.27
N ASP A 374 -5.95 -8.91 -10.14
CA ASP A 374 -5.90 -10.31 -10.56
C ASP A 374 -6.88 -11.17 -9.77
N VAL A 375 -6.94 -11.00 -8.45
CA VAL A 375 -7.93 -11.67 -7.59
C VAL A 375 -9.37 -11.33 -8.03
N GLN A 376 -9.62 -10.09 -8.41
CA GLN A 376 -10.92 -9.66 -8.94
C GLN A 376 -11.21 -10.23 -10.33
N ARG A 377 -10.20 -10.33 -11.19
CA ARG A 377 -10.30 -10.88 -12.54
C ARG A 377 -10.67 -12.37 -12.53
N ILE A 378 -10.03 -13.17 -11.70
CA ILE A 378 -10.19 -14.63 -11.65
C ILE A 378 -11.63 -15.04 -11.30
N SER A 379 -12.40 -14.21 -10.63
CA SER A 379 -13.74 -14.55 -10.16
C SER A 379 -14.84 -14.48 -11.23
N HIS A 380 -14.57 -14.04 -12.48
CA HIS A 380 -15.66 -13.58 -13.37
C HIS A 380 -15.52 -13.94 -14.86
N ASP A 381 -14.58 -14.81 -15.24
CA ASP A 381 -14.45 -15.27 -16.64
C ASP A 381 -15.03 -16.70 -16.80
N PRO A 382 -16.25 -16.87 -17.36
CA PRO A 382 -16.86 -18.18 -17.54
C PRO A 382 -16.08 -19.09 -18.50
N ALA A 383 -15.47 -18.55 -19.55
CA ALA A 383 -14.68 -19.31 -20.51
C ALA A 383 -13.38 -19.84 -19.88
N ARG A 384 -12.69 -19.01 -19.07
CA ARG A 384 -11.56 -19.45 -18.25
C ARG A 384 -11.98 -20.44 -17.19
N GLY A 385 -13.15 -20.26 -16.58
CA GLY A 385 -13.69 -21.17 -15.57
C GLY A 385 -13.80 -22.61 -16.09
N GLN A 386 -14.35 -22.80 -17.29
CA GLN A 386 -14.44 -24.11 -17.92
C GLN A 386 -13.05 -24.70 -18.24
N GLN A 387 -12.15 -23.92 -18.80
CA GLN A 387 -10.78 -24.36 -19.09
C GLN A 387 -10.03 -24.77 -17.82
N VAL A 388 -10.16 -23.98 -16.74
CA VAL A 388 -9.56 -24.30 -15.44
C VAL A 388 -10.14 -25.57 -14.87
N PHE A 389 -11.46 -25.74 -14.95
CA PHE A 389 -12.14 -26.94 -14.47
C PHE A 389 -11.65 -28.19 -15.21
N THR A 390 -11.66 -28.19 -16.55
CA THR A 390 -11.18 -29.30 -17.39
C THR A 390 -9.70 -29.61 -17.13
N ALA A 391 -8.84 -28.59 -17.11
CA ALA A 391 -7.39 -28.74 -16.91
C ALA A 391 -7.01 -29.34 -15.54
N VAL A 392 -7.89 -29.24 -14.55
CA VAL A 392 -7.66 -29.77 -13.20
C VAL A 392 -8.34 -31.11 -12.98
N ASN A 393 -9.58 -31.28 -13.45
CA ASN A 393 -10.34 -32.51 -13.26
C ASN A 393 -9.92 -33.66 -14.16
N ASP A 394 -9.42 -33.35 -15.35
CA ASP A 394 -9.04 -34.38 -16.32
C ASP A 394 -7.67 -34.99 -15.98
N PRO A 395 -7.49 -36.31 -16.28
CA PRO A 395 -6.20 -36.93 -16.10
C PRO A 395 -5.20 -36.42 -17.15
N VAL A 396 -3.94 -36.23 -16.73
CA VAL A 396 -2.84 -35.77 -17.56
C VAL A 396 -1.92 -36.95 -17.89
N THR A 397 -1.55 -37.11 -19.15
CA THR A 397 -0.51 -38.07 -19.58
C THR A 397 0.84 -37.34 -19.60
N THR A 398 1.82 -37.87 -18.89
CA THR A 398 3.18 -37.34 -18.88
C THR A 398 3.95 -37.67 -20.17
N ASP A 399 5.05 -36.98 -20.43
CA ASP A 399 5.92 -37.22 -21.58
C ASP A 399 6.46 -38.67 -21.62
N THR A 400 6.49 -39.35 -20.47
CA THR A 400 6.88 -40.76 -20.34
C THR A 400 5.72 -41.74 -20.56
N GLY A 401 4.52 -41.28 -20.97
CA GLY A 401 3.33 -42.10 -21.19
C GLY A 401 2.58 -42.48 -19.91
N ALA A 402 3.02 -42.06 -18.72
CA ALA A 402 2.33 -42.38 -17.46
C ALA A 402 1.09 -41.49 -17.28
N ARG A 403 -0.07 -42.13 -17.07
CA ARG A 403 -1.32 -41.42 -16.79
C ARG A 403 -1.40 -41.02 -15.31
N VAL A 404 -1.62 -39.73 -15.03
CA VAL A 404 -1.80 -39.17 -13.69
C VAL A 404 -3.25 -38.73 -13.55
N ALA A 405 -3.91 -39.17 -12.49
CA ALA A 405 -5.33 -38.87 -12.25
C ALA A 405 -5.56 -37.37 -12.00
N GLY A 406 -6.68 -36.86 -12.52
CA GLY A 406 -7.13 -35.49 -12.27
C GLY A 406 -7.44 -35.19 -10.80
N LEU A 407 -7.48 -33.92 -10.48
CA LEU A 407 -7.82 -33.41 -9.15
C LEU A 407 -9.32 -33.11 -9.11
N ARG A 408 -10.12 -34.09 -8.69
CA ARG A 408 -11.59 -34.00 -8.72
C ARG A 408 -12.11 -32.87 -7.87
N PHE A 409 -12.89 -31.97 -8.46
CA PHE A 409 -13.43 -30.76 -7.82
C PHE A 409 -14.29 -31.04 -6.57
N ALA A 410 -15.11 -32.11 -6.60
CA ALA A 410 -15.98 -32.46 -5.47
C ALA A 410 -15.26 -33.22 -4.32
N ASP A 411 -13.97 -33.53 -4.47
CA ASP A 411 -13.20 -34.24 -3.45
C ASP A 411 -12.75 -33.25 -2.35
N ALA A 412 -13.23 -33.44 -1.13
CA ALA A 412 -12.88 -32.62 0.04
C ALA A 412 -11.35 -32.53 0.26
N ARG A 413 -10.60 -33.60 -0.07
CA ARG A 413 -9.14 -33.62 0.04
C ARG A 413 -8.49 -32.72 -1.00
N VAL A 414 -9.00 -32.71 -2.24
CA VAL A 414 -8.54 -31.83 -3.29
C VAL A 414 -8.83 -30.37 -2.92
N HIS A 415 -10.00 -30.09 -2.38
CA HIS A 415 -10.34 -28.78 -1.89
C HIS A 415 -9.40 -28.30 -0.77
N ALA A 416 -9.08 -29.17 0.18
CA ALA A 416 -8.11 -28.84 1.24
C ALA A 416 -6.70 -28.59 0.68
N LEU A 417 -6.29 -29.30 -0.39
CA LEU A 417 -5.03 -29.04 -1.08
C LEU A 417 -5.04 -27.67 -1.75
N PHE A 418 -6.09 -27.30 -2.47
CA PHE A 418 -6.20 -25.98 -3.09
C PHE A 418 -6.19 -24.84 -2.05
N SER A 419 -6.94 -25.00 -0.97
CA SER A 419 -6.93 -24.05 0.14
C SER A 419 -5.53 -23.92 0.76
N ALA A 420 -4.79 -25.03 0.86
CA ALA A 420 -3.41 -25.01 1.35
C ALA A 420 -2.45 -24.34 0.35
N LEU A 421 -2.63 -24.52 -0.98
CA LEU A 421 -1.81 -23.82 -1.98
C LEU A 421 -1.96 -22.31 -1.89
N LEU A 422 -3.17 -21.80 -1.63
CA LEU A 422 -3.40 -20.36 -1.43
C LEU A 422 -2.59 -19.80 -0.26
N VAL A 423 -2.43 -20.58 0.81
CA VAL A 423 -1.58 -20.21 1.96
C VAL A 423 -0.11 -20.29 1.61
N PHE A 424 0.31 -21.33 0.88
CA PHE A 424 1.74 -21.59 0.60
C PHE A 424 2.31 -20.75 -0.53
N ARG A 425 1.49 -20.13 -1.37
CA ARG A 425 1.95 -19.11 -2.33
C ARG A 425 2.70 -17.98 -1.64
N LEU A 426 2.39 -17.72 -0.37
CA LEU A 426 2.95 -16.64 0.43
C LEU A 426 4.32 -16.96 1.05
N LEU A 427 4.82 -18.18 0.89
CA LEU A 427 6.11 -18.59 1.44
C LEU A 427 7.22 -18.36 0.41
N PRO A 428 8.12 -17.39 0.62
CA PRO A 428 9.23 -17.10 -0.33
C PRO A 428 10.10 -18.32 -0.56
N ASP A 429 10.29 -19.14 0.49
CA ASP A 429 11.09 -20.36 0.44
C ASP A 429 10.31 -21.61 0.01
N GLY A 430 9.02 -21.44 -0.32
CA GLY A 430 8.14 -22.54 -0.65
C GLY A 430 7.84 -23.45 0.55
N PHE A 431 7.23 -24.61 0.30
CA PHE A 431 6.76 -25.56 1.32
C PHE A 431 7.27 -26.97 1.07
N THR A 432 7.23 -27.81 2.09
CA THR A 432 7.61 -29.22 2.05
C THR A 432 6.39 -30.14 2.06
N ASN A 433 6.59 -31.45 1.82
CA ASN A 433 5.57 -32.48 2.05
C ASN A 433 4.97 -32.39 3.46
N ARG A 434 5.83 -32.17 4.47
CA ARG A 434 5.40 -32.08 5.88
C ARG A 434 4.49 -30.87 6.11
N ASP A 435 4.81 -29.73 5.52
CA ASP A 435 4.04 -28.50 5.67
C ASP A 435 2.65 -28.66 5.03
N LEU A 436 2.59 -29.14 3.76
CA LEU A 436 1.34 -29.36 3.05
C LEU A 436 0.47 -30.38 3.76
N ARG A 437 1.09 -31.48 4.23
CA ARG A 437 0.39 -32.52 4.98
C ARG A 437 -0.22 -32.00 6.28
N GLY A 438 0.53 -31.20 7.03
CA GLY A 438 0.08 -30.61 8.30
C GLY A 438 -1.12 -29.68 8.09
N LEU A 439 -1.06 -28.80 7.10
CA LEU A 439 -2.14 -27.86 6.81
C LEU A 439 -3.38 -28.56 6.22
N ALA A 440 -3.20 -29.45 5.26
CA ALA A 440 -4.30 -30.21 4.66
C ALA A 440 -5.00 -31.11 5.70
N ALA A 441 -4.26 -31.73 6.64
CA ALA A 441 -4.84 -32.50 7.72
C ALA A 441 -5.70 -31.65 8.68
N GLN A 442 -5.26 -30.42 8.98
CA GLN A 442 -6.04 -29.47 9.79
C GLN A 442 -7.33 -29.05 9.07
N LEU A 443 -7.27 -28.79 7.76
CA LEU A 443 -8.44 -28.40 6.97
C LEU A 443 -9.47 -29.53 6.83
N LEU A 444 -8.99 -30.78 6.77
CA LEU A 444 -9.84 -31.96 6.65
C LEU A 444 -10.34 -32.52 7.98
N GLY A 445 -9.73 -32.14 9.08
CA GLY A 445 -9.98 -32.80 10.38
C GLY A 445 -9.51 -34.27 10.43
N LYS A 446 -8.60 -34.70 9.53
CA LYS A 446 -8.14 -36.09 9.40
C LYS A 446 -6.63 -36.16 9.24
N VAL A 447 -6.01 -37.20 9.78
CA VAL A 447 -4.58 -37.45 9.62
C VAL A 447 -4.29 -37.95 8.20
N LEU A 448 -3.30 -37.36 7.54
CA LEU A 448 -2.83 -37.78 6.22
C LEU A 448 -1.46 -38.47 6.35
N SER A 449 -1.24 -39.56 5.60
CA SER A 449 0.06 -40.22 5.54
C SER A 449 1.05 -39.50 4.63
N ALA A 450 2.35 -39.70 4.85
CA ALA A 450 3.40 -39.14 4.01
C ALA A 450 3.31 -39.64 2.55
N GLY A 451 2.95 -40.92 2.36
CA GLY A 451 2.79 -41.51 1.03
C GLY A 451 1.61 -40.90 0.24
N GLN A 452 0.47 -40.70 0.92
CA GLN A 452 -0.68 -40.01 0.32
C GLN A 452 -0.30 -38.58 -0.12
N MET A 453 0.44 -37.85 0.69
CA MET A 453 0.86 -36.51 0.34
C MET A 453 1.91 -36.49 -0.78
N THR A 454 2.79 -37.50 -0.88
CA THR A 454 3.72 -37.66 -2.00
C THR A 454 2.96 -37.87 -3.32
N TYR A 455 1.90 -38.67 -3.28
CA TYR A 455 1.02 -38.86 -4.43
C TYR A 455 0.33 -37.55 -4.85
N ASP A 456 -0.19 -36.79 -3.88
CA ASP A 456 -0.83 -35.50 -4.16
C ASP A 456 0.16 -34.46 -4.71
N LEU A 457 1.36 -34.37 -4.16
CA LEU A 457 2.42 -33.49 -4.68
C LEU A 457 2.79 -33.84 -6.14
N ARG A 458 2.81 -35.15 -6.49
CA ARG A 458 3.03 -35.58 -7.87
C ARG A 458 1.90 -35.09 -8.78
N ARG A 459 0.64 -35.23 -8.34
CA ARG A 459 -0.55 -34.76 -9.10
C ARG A 459 -0.49 -33.24 -9.31
N LEU A 460 -0.30 -32.47 -8.22
CA LEU A 460 -0.21 -31.02 -8.27
C LEU A 460 0.90 -30.54 -9.21
N ARG A 461 2.05 -31.22 -9.20
CA ARG A 461 3.18 -30.89 -10.08
C ARG A 461 2.87 -31.20 -11.55
N VAL A 462 2.31 -32.36 -11.86
CA VAL A 462 1.99 -32.77 -13.24
C VAL A 462 0.90 -31.88 -13.84
N HIS A 463 -0.04 -31.41 -13.02
CA HIS A 463 -1.05 -30.42 -13.43
C HIS A 463 -0.50 -28.98 -13.49
N GLY A 464 0.81 -28.76 -13.25
CA GLY A 464 1.44 -27.45 -13.34
C GLY A 464 1.08 -26.47 -12.23
N LEU A 465 0.48 -26.95 -11.12
CA LEU A 465 0.03 -26.10 -10.02
C LEU A 465 1.17 -25.74 -9.06
N ILE A 466 2.19 -26.59 -8.99
CA ILE A 466 3.39 -26.39 -8.20
C ILE A 466 4.63 -26.77 -8.98
N VAL A 467 5.77 -26.17 -8.64
CA VAL A 467 7.09 -26.52 -9.16
C VAL A 467 8.00 -26.91 -8.01
N ARG A 468 8.86 -27.91 -8.23
CA ARG A 468 9.90 -28.29 -7.24
C ARG A 468 11.11 -27.39 -7.42
N ARG A 469 11.62 -26.82 -6.34
CA ARG A 469 12.87 -26.04 -6.35
C ARG A 469 14.06 -26.96 -6.67
N PRO A 470 14.98 -26.53 -7.53
CA PRO A 470 16.20 -27.28 -7.83
C PRO A 470 16.95 -27.64 -6.53
N HIS A 471 17.50 -28.85 -6.48
CA HIS A 471 18.32 -29.38 -5.38
C HIS A 471 17.68 -29.31 -3.98
N SER A 472 16.34 -29.27 -3.89
CA SER A 472 15.63 -29.18 -2.61
C SER A 472 14.39 -30.09 -2.56
N ASN A 473 13.89 -30.33 -1.34
CA ASN A 473 12.61 -31.00 -1.11
C ASN A 473 11.45 -29.99 -0.94
N ARG A 474 11.63 -28.76 -1.44
CA ARG A 474 10.64 -27.69 -1.35
C ARG A 474 9.93 -27.49 -2.68
N TYR A 475 8.71 -27.06 -2.60
CA TYR A 475 7.82 -26.76 -3.72
C TYR A 475 7.36 -25.29 -3.62
N GLN A 476 7.13 -24.70 -4.77
CA GLN A 476 6.53 -23.35 -4.88
C GLN A 476 5.24 -23.47 -5.70
N VAL A 477 4.25 -22.67 -5.33
CA VAL A 477 2.99 -22.55 -6.09
C VAL A 477 3.26 -21.69 -7.31
N THR A 478 2.88 -22.17 -8.49
CA THR A 478 2.97 -21.41 -9.74
C THR A 478 1.85 -20.37 -9.83
N ASP A 479 1.96 -19.39 -10.73
CA ASP A 479 0.89 -18.43 -10.98
C ASP A 479 -0.38 -19.13 -11.48
N THR A 480 -0.23 -20.12 -12.38
CA THR A 480 -1.30 -21.01 -12.80
C THR A 480 -1.91 -21.79 -11.63
N GLY A 481 -1.08 -22.25 -10.70
CA GLY A 481 -1.53 -22.93 -9.48
C GLY A 481 -2.34 -22.03 -8.58
N LEU A 482 -1.93 -20.79 -8.41
CA LEU A 482 -2.66 -19.77 -7.65
C LEU A 482 -4.01 -19.46 -8.30
N GLU A 483 -4.01 -19.19 -9.60
CA GLU A 483 -5.22 -18.87 -10.37
C GLU A 483 -6.27 -20.00 -10.26
N ARG A 484 -5.86 -21.24 -10.53
CA ARG A 484 -6.73 -22.41 -10.49
C ARG A 484 -7.23 -22.72 -9.07
N ALA A 485 -6.36 -22.65 -8.07
CA ALA A 485 -6.74 -22.87 -6.68
C ALA A 485 -7.75 -21.82 -6.19
N LEU A 486 -7.57 -20.55 -6.53
CA LEU A 486 -8.52 -19.48 -6.22
C LEU A 486 -9.89 -19.72 -6.86
N PHE A 487 -9.90 -20.00 -8.15
CA PHE A 487 -11.14 -20.26 -8.87
C PHE A 487 -11.92 -21.45 -8.25
N LEU A 488 -11.24 -22.59 -8.09
CA LEU A 488 -11.89 -23.83 -7.63
C LEU A 488 -12.34 -23.73 -6.16
N THR A 489 -11.57 -23.09 -5.30
CA THR A 489 -11.97 -22.88 -3.89
C THR A 489 -13.19 -21.98 -3.79
N ARG A 490 -13.25 -20.90 -4.55
CA ARG A 490 -14.41 -20.00 -4.59
C ARG A 490 -15.64 -20.66 -5.18
N ALA A 491 -15.49 -21.38 -6.30
CA ALA A 491 -16.59 -22.13 -6.90
C ALA A 491 -17.15 -23.16 -5.92
N HIS A 492 -16.29 -23.90 -5.21
CA HIS A 492 -16.71 -24.87 -4.20
C HIS A 492 -17.45 -24.17 -3.03
N ASP A 493 -16.88 -23.13 -2.45
CA ASP A 493 -17.46 -22.47 -1.28
C ASP A 493 -18.79 -21.75 -1.59
N ARG A 494 -18.90 -21.16 -2.79
CA ARG A 494 -20.11 -20.43 -3.20
C ARG A 494 -21.22 -21.33 -3.76
N LEU A 495 -20.87 -22.34 -4.54
CA LEU A 495 -21.86 -23.17 -5.23
C LEU A 495 -22.18 -24.44 -4.44
N LEU A 496 -21.19 -25.23 -4.05
CA LEU A 496 -21.43 -26.51 -3.39
C LEU A 496 -21.82 -26.35 -1.92
N ARG A 497 -21.12 -25.51 -1.18
CA ARG A 497 -21.33 -25.37 0.26
C ARG A 497 -22.65 -24.67 0.58
N THR A 498 -23.02 -23.66 -0.17
CA THR A 498 -24.31 -22.99 -0.05
C THR A 498 -25.45 -23.89 -0.49
N GLY A 499 -25.31 -24.61 -1.61
CA GLY A 499 -26.31 -25.53 -2.09
C GLY A 499 -26.54 -26.74 -1.16
N ILE A 500 -25.46 -27.27 -0.55
CA ILE A 500 -25.59 -28.37 0.43
C ILE A 500 -26.24 -27.87 1.73
N ALA A 501 -25.94 -26.65 2.20
CA ALA A 501 -26.57 -26.08 3.39
C ALA A 501 -28.08 -25.88 3.19
N GLU A 502 -28.50 -25.45 2.00
CA GLU A 502 -29.92 -25.26 1.67
C GLU A 502 -30.69 -26.58 1.51
N LEU A 503 -30.02 -27.65 1.06
CA LEU A 503 -30.62 -29.00 1.00
C LEU A 503 -30.86 -29.61 2.37
N ALA A 504 -30.19 -29.12 3.42
CA ALA A 504 -30.31 -29.65 4.79
C ALA A 504 -31.44 -28.98 5.62
N GLU A 505 -32.07 -27.90 5.13
CA GLU A 505 -33.17 -27.22 5.83
C GLU A 505 -34.56 -27.77 5.45
N PRO A 506 -35.44 -28.08 6.41
CA PRO A 506 -36.73 -28.75 6.15
C PRO A 506 -37.85 -27.81 5.65
N GLU A 507 -37.71 -26.50 5.66
CA GLU A 507 -38.79 -25.58 5.26
C GLU A 507 -38.43 -24.61 4.08
N PRO A 508 -39.42 -24.25 3.22
CA PRO A 508 -39.18 -23.37 2.06
C PRO A 508 -39.10 -21.91 2.47
N GLY A 509 -37.89 -21.37 2.61
CA GLY A 509 -37.63 -19.95 2.77
C GLY A 509 -37.45 -19.20 1.43
N PRO A 510 -37.43 -17.85 1.44
CA PRO A 510 -37.21 -17.03 0.25
C PRO A 510 -35.88 -17.35 -0.47
N LEU A 511 -34.84 -17.72 0.28
CA LEU A 511 -33.54 -18.16 -0.23
C LEU A 511 -33.65 -19.48 -1.01
N ARG A 512 -34.46 -20.44 -0.52
CA ARG A 512 -34.66 -21.73 -1.19
C ARG A 512 -35.43 -21.58 -2.51
N THR A 513 -36.36 -20.63 -2.57
CA THR A 513 -37.10 -20.31 -3.82
C THR A 513 -36.15 -19.67 -4.84
N ALA A 514 -35.28 -18.75 -4.43
CA ALA A 514 -34.28 -18.15 -5.30
C ALA A 514 -33.22 -19.17 -5.76
N SER A 515 -32.78 -20.09 -4.88
CA SER A 515 -31.85 -21.16 -5.22
C SER A 515 -32.44 -22.17 -6.20
N ARG A 516 -33.70 -22.53 -6.04
CA ARG A 516 -34.41 -23.39 -7.02
C ARG A 516 -34.62 -22.69 -8.38
N ALA A 517 -34.80 -21.39 -8.41
CA ALA A 517 -34.89 -20.62 -9.63
C ALA A 517 -33.50 -20.56 -10.33
N TYR A 518 -32.45 -20.37 -9.55
CA TYR A 518 -31.07 -20.38 -10.03
C TYR A 518 -30.68 -21.77 -10.54
N GLN A 519 -31.01 -22.85 -9.81
CA GLN A 519 -30.73 -24.22 -10.24
C GLN A 519 -31.43 -24.56 -11.56
N ARG A 520 -32.71 -24.18 -11.71
CA ARG A 520 -33.44 -24.37 -12.97
C ARG A 520 -32.85 -23.59 -14.13
N ALA A 521 -32.37 -22.36 -13.88
CA ALA A 521 -31.68 -21.58 -14.90
C ALA A 521 -30.33 -22.21 -15.30
N LEU A 522 -29.60 -22.79 -14.33
CA LEU A 522 -28.37 -23.57 -14.60
C LEU A 522 -28.65 -24.86 -15.39
N ASP A 523 -29.67 -25.60 -14.99
CA ASP A 523 -30.06 -26.83 -15.68
C ASP A 523 -30.47 -26.52 -17.13
N GLN A 524 -31.23 -25.44 -17.35
CA GLN A 524 -31.61 -24.97 -18.69
C GLN A 524 -30.38 -24.54 -19.51
N LEU A 525 -29.42 -23.83 -18.92
CA LEU A 525 -28.15 -23.44 -19.57
C LEU A 525 -27.30 -24.68 -19.93
N MET A 526 -27.31 -25.71 -19.08
CA MET A 526 -26.63 -26.98 -19.34
C MET A 526 -27.30 -27.77 -20.47
N GLU A 527 -28.64 -27.78 -20.55
CA GLU A 527 -29.39 -28.36 -21.66
C GLU A 527 -29.13 -27.62 -22.97
N GLU A 528 -29.21 -26.28 -22.97
CA GLU A 528 -28.92 -25.43 -24.12
C GLU A 528 -27.45 -25.55 -24.61
N SER A 529 -26.52 -25.84 -23.70
CA SER A 529 -25.09 -26.00 -23.99
C SER A 529 -24.71 -27.45 -24.38
N GLY A 530 -25.66 -28.41 -24.41
CA GLY A 530 -25.40 -29.80 -24.71
C GLY A 530 -24.51 -30.51 -23.65
N LEU A 531 -24.52 -30.04 -22.40
CA LEU A 531 -23.71 -30.56 -21.30
C LEU A 531 -24.48 -31.58 -20.41
N THR A 532 -25.70 -31.91 -20.75
CA THR A 532 -26.43 -33.01 -20.12
C THR A 532 -26.01 -34.32 -20.79
N ALA A 533 -25.42 -35.25 -19.97
CA ALA A 533 -25.10 -36.61 -20.40
C ALA A 533 -26.36 -37.46 -20.58
#